data_e14bd7212d0b3494122f994c17d7895e
#
_entry.id   e14bd7212d0b3494122f994c17d7895e
#
_cell.length_a   1.000
_cell.length_b   1.000
_cell.length_c   1.000
_cell.angle_alpha   90.00
_cell.angle_beta   90.00
_cell.angle_gamma   90.00
#
_symmetry.space_group_name_H-M   'P 1'
#
loop_
_entity.id
_entity.type
_entity.pdbx_description
1 polymer ?
#
loop_
_entity_poly.entity_id
_entity_poly.type
_entity_poly.pdbx_seq_one_letter_code
_entity_poly.pdbx_strand_id
1 'polypeptide(L)'
;MIVDATCLQHCLTQEESSTFERDGYLVVENALDPDHTSKLQETIARLQADGRLSGAGVNLGVAGRVHHPDFLSLDQAFVDLLDHPTTFPKVWGILGWNIYSYHSHLGVTEPIEGTYDPDGPTYGFHQDSFPSWRDMPELEVPARLSLKIGFMLSDTSEPGRGNFWAVPGSHRHSRLELPTDRLGQPEGAVPICAPAGAAVYFDRRLFHAASPNYWVEPRTFLAYGYGYRWLRTKDEMTIPPDVIERSDPIRRQLLGTTTSENNRFGPTGVADAPLCEWLDNHQAEAPIGCDVGPSKVGWPESSKEMVDPN
;
A
#
# COMPACT_ATOMS: atom_id res chain seq x y z
N MET A 1 -12.80 11.95 -10.18
CA MET A 1 -13.79 10.93 -10.61
C MET A 1 -14.48 10.47 -9.34
N ILE A 2 -15.77 10.43 -9.25
CA ILE A 2 -16.48 9.86 -8.11
C ILE A 2 -16.23 8.35 -8.16
N VAL A 3 -15.91 7.73 -7.04
CA VAL A 3 -15.74 6.26 -6.97
C VAL A 3 -17.04 5.63 -7.48
N ASP A 4 -16.94 4.87 -8.58
CA ASP A 4 -18.07 4.27 -9.23
C ASP A 4 -18.46 2.97 -8.51
N ALA A 5 -19.74 2.71 -8.31
CA ALA A 5 -20.24 1.50 -7.66
C ALA A 5 -19.80 0.19 -8.34
N THR A 6 -19.38 0.24 -9.62
CA THR A 6 -18.77 -0.92 -10.29
C THR A 6 -17.54 -1.46 -9.58
N CYS A 7 -16.83 -0.63 -8.80
CA CYS A 7 -15.70 -1.08 -7.99
C CYS A 7 -16.08 -2.13 -6.93
N LEU A 8 -17.35 -2.19 -6.51
CA LEU A 8 -17.84 -3.18 -5.54
C LEU A 8 -17.65 -4.63 -6.00
N GLN A 9 -17.53 -4.86 -7.32
CA GLN A 9 -17.19 -6.18 -7.86
C GLN A 9 -15.78 -6.65 -7.43
N HIS A 10 -14.93 -5.73 -6.96
CA HIS A 10 -13.56 -5.98 -6.54
C HIS A 10 -13.37 -5.89 -5.01
N CYS A 11 -14.46 -5.92 -4.25
CA CYS A 11 -14.40 -5.98 -2.79
C CYS A 11 -13.58 -7.19 -2.32
N LEU A 12 -13.04 -7.09 -1.11
CA LEU A 12 -12.35 -8.18 -0.46
C LEU A 12 -13.32 -9.34 -0.21
N THR A 13 -13.05 -10.49 -0.81
CA THR A 13 -13.84 -11.71 -0.57
C THR A 13 -13.48 -12.36 0.77
N GLN A 14 -14.33 -13.25 1.27
CA GLN A 14 -14.06 -13.99 2.50
C GLN A 14 -12.80 -14.87 2.37
N GLU A 15 -12.55 -15.45 1.20
CA GLU A 15 -11.35 -16.24 0.94
C GLU A 15 -10.08 -15.38 0.95
N GLU A 16 -10.11 -14.25 0.26
CA GLU A 16 -8.99 -13.29 0.25
C GLU A 16 -8.72 -12.73 1.65
N SER A 17 -9.78 -12.40 2.41
CA SER A 17 -9.67 -11.97 3.81
C SER A 17 -9.00 -13.05 4.67
N SER A 18 -9.45 -14.29 4.55
CA SER A 18 -8.87 -15.43 5.30
C SER A 18 -7.40 -15.66 4.92
N THR A 19 -7.05 -15.52 3.65
CA THR A 19 -5.67 -15.62 3.17
C THR A 19 -4.81 -14.50 3.73
N PHE A 20 -5.30 -13.26 3.68
CA PHE A 20 -4.58 -12.10 4.21
C PHE A 20 -4.37 -12.20 5.72
N GLU A 21 -5.38 -12.64 6.48
CA GLU A 21 -5.26 -12.83 7.95
C GLU A 21 -4.33 -14.00 8.30
N ARG A 22 -4.23 -15.03 7.48
CA ARG A 22 -3.33 -16.16 7.68
C ARG A 22 -1.88 -15.80 7.35
N ASP A 23 -1.64 -15.21 6.19
CA ASP A 23 -0.32 -15.04 5.60
C ASP A 23 0.27 -13.64 5.79
N GLY A 24 -0.58 -12.62 6.03
CA GLY A 24 -0.19 -11.22 6.15
C GLY A 24 0.02 -10.52 4.80
N TYR A 25 -0.29 -11.19 3.70
CA TYR A 25 -0.29 -10.63 2.36
C TYR A 25 -1.34 -11.31 1.46
N LEU A 26 -1.65 -10.64 0.35
CA LEU A 26 -2.55 -11.12 -0.69
C LEU A 26 -2.00 -10.68 -2.05
N VAL A 27 -1.98 -11.58 -3.02
CA VAL A 27 -1.63 -11.27 -4.41
C VAL A 27 -2.90 -11.27 -5.26
N VAL A 28 -3.12 -10.19 -6.00
CA VAL A 28 -4.19 -10.03 -6.99
C VAL A 28 -3.54 -9.86 -8.36
N GLU A 29 -3.58 -10.90 -9.20
CA GLU A 29 -2.76 -10.95 -10.42
C GLU A 29 -3.19 -9.93 -11.48
N ASN A 30 -4.46 -9.75 -11.74
CA ASN A 30 -4.96 -8.86 -12.79
C ASN A 30 -5.52 -7.55 -12.19
N ALA A 31 -4.75 -6.92 -11.30
CA ALA A 31 -5.15 -5.68 -10.65
C ALA A 31 -5.14 -4.48 -11.60
N LEU A 32 -4.20 -4.45 -12.54
CA LEU A 32 -4.11 -3.48 -13.63
C LEU A 32 -4.15 -4.23 -14.96
N ASP A 33 -4.87 -3.69 -15.94
CA ASP A 33 -4.80 -4.20 -17.31
C ASP A 33 -3.44 -3.89 -17.96
N PRO A 34 -3.09 -4.57 -19.07
CA PRO A 34 -1.81 -4.37 -19.74
C PRO A 34 -1.60 -2.93 -20.26
N ASP A 35 -2.66 -2.27 -20.74
CA ASP A 35 -2.56 -0.91 -21.27
C ASP A 35 -2.27 0.09 -20.14
N HIS A 36 -2.92 -0.09 -18.99
CA HIS A 36 -2.67 0.73 -17.81
C HIS A 36 -1.24 0.51 -17.29
N THR A 37 -0.81 -0.74 -17.21
CA THR A 37 0.57 -1.10 -16.80
C THR A 37 1.60 -0.45 -17.71
N SER A 38 1.40 -0.52 -19.04
CA SER A 38 2.30 0.08 -20.03
C SER A 38 2.36 1.61 -19.89
N LYS A 39 1.23 2.29 -19.70
CA LYS A 39 1.20 3.74 -19.48
C LYS A 39 1.98 4.17 -18.23
N LEU A 40 1.90 3.39 -17.15
CA LEU A 40 2.67 3.67 -15.94
C LEU A 40 4.17 3.48 -16.17
N GLN A 41 4.57 2.43 -16.90
CA GLN A 41 5.97 2.20 -17.28
C GLN A 41 6.50 3.34 -18.16
N GLU A 42 5.74 3.78 -19.17
CA GLU A 42 6.08 4.93 -20.03
C GLU A 42 6.22 6.23 -19.22
N THR A 43 5.31 6.46 -18.27
CA THR A 43 5.39 7.61 -17.37
C THR A 43 6.67 7.58 -16.54
N ILE A 44 7.04 6.43 -15.98
CA ILE A 44 8.27 6.27 -15.20
C ILE A 44 9.49 6.49 -16.09
N ALA A 45 9.54 5.88 -17.28
CA ALA A 45 10.65 6.06 -18.22
C ALA A 45 10.84 7.53 -18.60
N ARG A 46 9.74 8.26 -18.86
CA ARG A 46 9.77 9.70 -19.13
C ARG A 46 10.32 10.49 -17.93
N LEU A 47 9.85 10.21 -16.72
CA LEU A 47 10.34 10.89 -15.51
C LEU A 47 11.82 10.59 -15.22
N GLN A 48 12.29 9.39 -15.54
CA GLN A 48 13.72 9.06 -15.48
C GLN A 48 14.53 9.85 -16.50
N ALA A 49 14.08 9.90 -17.77
CA ALA A 49 14.74 10.67 -18.82
C ALA A 49 14.79 12.18 -18.50
N ASP A 50 13.76 12.72 -17.86
CA ASP A 50 13.69 14.12 -17.41
C ASP A 50 14.52 14.38 -16.13
N GLY A 51 15.18 13.38 -15.56
CA GLY A 51 15.96 13.49 -14.32
C GLY A 51 15.11 13.71 -13.06
N ARG A 52 13.80 13.56 -13.13
CA ARG A 52 12.86 13.77 -12.00
C ARG A 52 12.85 12.61 -11.01
N LEU A 53 13.34 11.45 -11.40
CA LEU A 53 13.56 10.28 -10.54
C LEU A 53 15.04 10.17 -10.17
N SER A 54 15.71 11.28 -9.97
CA SER A 54 17.11 11.30 -9.56
C SER A 54 17.29 10.68 -8.17
N GLY A 55 18.31 9.84 -8.03
CA GLY A 55 18.66 9.01 -6.91
C GLY A 55 18.94 9.66 -5.54
N ALA A 56 18.05 10.53 -5.09
CA ALA A 56 17.93 10.93 -3.70
C ALA A 56 17.39 9.77 -2.83
N GLY A 57 17.23 8.58 -3.41
CA GLY A 57 16.95 7.38 -2.67
C GLY A 57 18.10 7.10 -1.72
N VAL A 58 17.77 6.88 -0.47
CA VAL A 58 18.69 6.26 0.48
C VAL A 58 19.27 5.03 -0.23
N ASN A 59 20.50 5.17 -0.69
CA ASN A 59 21.23 4.06 -1.30
C ASN A 59 21.46 3.07 -0.15
N LEU A 60 20.57 2.07 -0.05
CA LEU A 60 20.63 1.03 0.99
C LEU A 60 21.85 0.11 0.78
N GLY A 61 22.90 0.63 0.15
CA GLY A 61 24.14 -0.08 -0.13
C GLY A 61 24.07 -0.98 -1.36
N VAL A 62 22.98 -0.91 -2.15
CA VAL A 62 22.79 -1.73 -3.34
C VAL A 62 22.94 -0.87 -4.59
N ALA A 63 23.97 -1.12 -5.36
CA ALA A 63 24.15 -0.49 -6.67
C ALA A 63 22.96 -0.79 -7.60
N GLY A 64 22.56 0.18 -8.41
CA GLY A 64 21.48 0.00 -9.40
C GLY A 64 20.06 0.01 -8.83
N ARG A 65 19.85 0.44 -7.58
CA ARG A 65 18.52 0.53 -7.00
C ARG A 65 18.07 1.99 -6.87
N VAL A 66 16.95 2.32 -7.52
CA VAL A 66 16.23 3.58 -7.31
C VAL A 66 15.14 3.36 -6.26
N HIS A 67 15.08 4.24 -5.27
CA HIS A 67 13.98 4.33 -4.31
C HIS A 67 13.57 5.79 -4.23
N HIS A 68 12.41 6.14 -4.80
CA HIS A 68 11.91 7.52 -4.82
C HIS A 68 10.65 7.63 -3.96
N PRO A 69 10.76 8.20 -2.74
CA PRO A 69 9.60 8.42 -1.89
C PRO A 69 8.76 9.59 -2.40
N ASP A 70 7.50 9.67 -1.95
CA ASP A 70 6.57 10.78 -2.20
C ASP A 70 6.38 11.09 -3.71
N PHE A 71 6.18 10.05 -4.51
CA PHE A 71 6.10 10.18 -5.97
C PHE A 71 4.72 10.61 -6.49
N LEU A 72 3.69 10.69 -5.66
CA LEU A 72 2.32 10.98 -6.09
C LEU A 72 2.18 12.30 -6.85
N SER A 73 2.95 13.32 -6.44
CA SER A 73 2.93 14.64 -7.07
C SER A 73 3.62 14.70 -8.44
N LEU A 74 4.31 13.64 -8.84
CA LEU A 74 5.09 13.65 -10.09
C LEU A 74 4.24 13.53 -11.33
N ASP A 75 3.13 12.81 -11.26
CA ASP A 75 2.19 12.63 -12.38
C ASP A 75 0.79 12.26 -11.90
N GLN A 76 -0.24 12.69 -12.64
CA GLN A 76 -1.64 12.39 -12.37
C GLN A 76 -1.92 10.88 -12.38
N ALA A 77 -1.24 10.11 -13.25
CA ALA A 77 -1.42 8.66 -13.33
C ALA A 77 -1.13 7.97 -11.98
N PHE A 78 -0.23 8.52 -11.19
CA PHE A 78 0.06 7.98 -9.85
C PHE A 78 -1.03 8.36 -8.83
N VAL A 79 -1.60 9.55 -8.92
CA VAL A 79 -2.73 9.96 -8.07
C VAL A 79 -3.96 9.09 -8.37
N ASP A 80 -4.16 8.73 -9.63
CA ASP A 80 -5.31 7.92 -10.06
C ASP A 80 -5.28 6.47 -9.56
N LEU A 81 -4.13 5.97 -9.11
CA LEU A 81 -4.01 4.66 -8.48
C LEU A 81 -4.45 4.63 -7.00
N LEU A 82 -4.56 5.80 -6.33
CA LEU A 82 -4.96 5.83 -4.91
C LEU A 82 -6.33 5.19 -4.66
N ASP A 83 -7.27 5.44 -5.54
CA ASP A 83 -8.65 4.95 -5.45
C ASP A 83 -9.03 4.11 -6.68
N HIS A 84 -8.03 3.38 -7.24
CA HIS A 84 -8.24 2.57 -8.43
C HIS A 84 -9.33 1.50 -8.18
N PRO A 85 -10.32 1.37 -9.07
CA PRO A 85 -11.53 0.60 -8.82
C PRO A 85 -11.29 -0.90 -8.57
N THR A 86 -10.24 -1.48 -9.13
CA THR A 86 -9.93 -2.91 -8.95
C THR A 86 -9.19 -3.21 -7.65
N THR A 87 -8.58 -2.19 -7.02
CA THR A 87 -7.67 -2.41 -5.88
C THR A 87 -8.10 -1.73 -4.59
N PHE A 88 -8.63 -0.52 -4.68
CA PHE A 88 -9.00 0.25 -3.51
C PHE A 88 -10.10 -0.41 -2.63
N PRO A 89 -11.10 -1.14 -3.20
CA PRO A 89 -12.07 -1.87 -2.40
C PRO A 89 -11.47 -2.85 -1.39
N LYS A 90 -10.37 -3.49 -1.72
CA LYS A 90 -9.68 -4.39 -0.79
C LYS A 90 -8.95 -3.63 0.33
N VAL A 91 -8.54 -2.38 0.09
CA VAL A 91 -7.92 -1.54 1.13
C VAL A 91 -8.91 -1.22 2.23
N TRP A 92 -10.10 -0.71 1.88
CA TRP A 92 -11.11 -0.43 2.90
C TRP A 92 -11.68 -1.70 3.54
N GLY A 93 -11.72 -2.82 2.79
CA GLY A 93 -12.08 -4.13 3.34
C GLY A 93 -11.13 -4.59 4.45
N ILE A 94 -9.84 -4.23 4.38
CA ILE A 94 -8.82 -4.60 5.38
C ILE A 94 -8.71 -3.58 6.52
N LEU A 95 -8.75 -2.27 6.19
CA LEU A 95 -8.48 -1.19 7.15
C LEU A 95 -9.72 -0.41 7.60
N GLY A 96 -10.84 -0.54 6.87
CA GLY A 96 -12.00 0.30 7.08
C GLY A 96 -11.90 1.66 6.37
N TRP A 97 -12.82 2.56 6.68
CA TRP A 97 -13.02 3.83 5.97
C TRP A 97 -12.14 4.98 6.46
N ASN A 98 -11.67 4.96 7.72
CA ASN A 98 -10.96 6.09 8.33
C ASN A 98 -9.47 6.09 7.98
N ILE A 99 -9.17 6.10 6.69
CA ILE A 99 -7.84 5.93 6.12
C ILE A 99 -7.42 7.09 5.22
N TYR A 100 -6.12 7.20 5.02
CA TYR A 100 -5.49 8.09 4.06
C TYR A 100 -4.17 7.47 3.56
N SER A 101 -3.60 7.99 2.48
CA SER A 101 -2.26 7.62 2.04
C SER A 101 -1.22 8.32 2.92
N TYR A 102 -0.45 7.55 3.69
CA TYR A 102 0.56 8.10 4.60
C TYR A 102 1.99 7.99 4.06
N HIS A 103 2.15 7.22 2.99
CA HIS A 103 3.46 6.91 2.40
C HIS A 103 3.29 6.42 0.97
N SER A 104 4.24 6.82 0.12
CA SER A 104 4.36 6.27 -1.23
C SER A 104 5.83 6.14 -1.60
N HIS A 105 6.20 5.10 -2.36
CA HIS A 105 7.51 5.04 -2.99
C HIS A 105 7.50 4.26 -4.30
N LEU A 106 8.28 4.76 -5.25
CA LEU A 106 8.59 4.10 -6.49
C LEU A 106 9.94 3.40 -6.35
N GLY A 107 10.01 2.14 -6.75
CA GLY A 107 11.23 1.35 -6.72
C GLY A 107 11.59 0.79 -8.09
N VAL A 108 12.85 0.99 -8.49
CA VAL A 108 13.45 0.30 -9.64
C VAL A 108 14.67 -0.46 -9.15
N THR A 109 14.78 -1.73 -9.53
CA THR A 109 15.94 -2.57 -9.22
C THR A 109 16.51 -3.06 -10.55
N GLU A 110 17.66 -2.49 -10.92
CA GLU A 110 18.35 -2.86 -12.15
C GLU A 110 18.87 -4.29 -12.11
N PRO A 111 19.01 -4.95 -13.28
CA PRO A 111 19.69 -6.23 -13.40
C PRO A 111 21.11 -6.19 -12.86
N ILE A 112 21.51 -7.26 -12.18
CA ILE A 112 22.91 -7.48 -11.78
C ILE A 112 23.45 -8.76 -12.38
N GLU A 113 24.75 -8.83 -12.55
CA GLU A 113 25.43 -10.07 -12.98
C GLU A 113 25.30 -11.14 -11.89
N GLY A 114 25.09 -12.38 -12.33
CA GLY A 114 24.98 -13.53 -11.44
C GLY A 114 23.88 -14.50 -11.85
N THR A 115 23.64 -15.45 -10.97
CA THR A 115 22.58 -16.46 -11.12
C THR A 115 21.79 -16.51 -9.85
N TYR A 116 20.47 -16.67 -9.98
CA TYR A 116 19.61 -16.83 -8.84
C TYR A 116 20.01 -18.05 -8.01
N ASP A 117 20.15 -17.84 -6.72
CA ASP A 117 20.38 -18.87 -5.71
C ASP A 117 19.18 -18.83 -4.73
N PRO A 118 18.44 -19.95 -4.57
CA PRO A 118 17.33 -20.01 -3.61
C PRO A 118 17.71 -19.67 -2.17
N ASP A 119 18.95 -19.97 -1.78
CA ASP A 119 19.50 -19.67 -0.45
C ASP A 119 20.33 -18.38 -0.45
N GLY A 120 20.31 -17.65 -1.56
CA GLY A 120 21.07 -16.44 -1.77
C GLY A 120 20.61 -15.24 -0.93
N PRO A 121 21.36 -14.15 -0.97
CA PRO A 121 21.09 -12.99 -0.13
C PRO A 121 19.83 -12.24 -0.53
N THR A 122 19.18 -11.64 0.47
CA THR A 122 18.12 -10.62 0.33
C THR A 122 18.64 -9.26 0.80
N TYR A 123 17.81 -8.23 0.68
CA TYR A 123 18.22 -6.87 1.11
C TYR A 123 17.73 -6.52 2.53
N GLY A 124 17.72 -7.49 3.42
CA GLY A 124 17.44 -7.31 4.84
C GLY A 124 15.96 -7.33 5.18
N PHE A 125 15.53 -8.40 5.84
CA PHE A 125 14.16 -8.53 6.33
C PHE A 125 13.86 -7.50 7.42
N HIS A 126 12.70 -6.87 7.32
CA HIS A 126 12.22 -5.88 8.25
C HIS A 126 10.69 -5.81 8.28
N GLN A 127 10.16 -5.18 9.30
CA GLN A 127 8.77 -4.69 9.35
C GLN A 127 8.74 -3.21 9.00
N ASP A 128 7.68 -2.75 8.35
CA ASP A 128 7.53 -1.33 8.04
C ASP A 128 7.27 -0.47 9.28
N SER A 129 7.76 0.79 9.23
CA SER A 129 7.47 1.84 10.22
C SER A 129 7.87 1.54 11.66
N PHE A 130 9.06 0.98 11.85
CA PHE A 130 9.63 0.59 13.14
C PHE A 130 8.82 -0.45 13.92
N PRO A 131 9.46 -1.28 14.70
CA PRO A 131 8.76 -2.32 15.45
C PRO A 131 7.86 -1.69 16.50
N SER A 132 6.53 -1.82 16.31
CA SER A 132 5.52 -1.34 17.24
C SER A 132 5.66 -1.94 18.65
N TRP A 133 6.34 -3.09 18.78
CA TRP A 133 6.67 -3.67 20.09
C TRP A 133 7.53 -2.75 20.97
N ARG A 134 8.30 -1.85 20.36
CA ARG A 134 9.12 -0.88 21.11
C ARG A 134 8.26 0.24 21.69
N ASP A 135 7.26 0.69 20.92
CA ASP A 135 6.44 1.85 21.27
C ASP A 135 5.13 1.43 21.96
N MET A 136 4.72 0.17 21.78
CA MET A 136 3.53 -0.44 22.40
C MET A 136 3.89 -1.83 22.98
N PRO A 137 4.78 -1.87 23.99
CA PRO A 137 5.33 -3.14 24.50
C PRO A 137 4.30 -4.02 25.21
N GLU A 138 3.16 -3.45 25.61
CA GLU A 138 2.05 -4.15 26.25
C GLU A 138 1.23 -5.01 25.27
N LEU A 139 1.40 -4.81 23.96
CA LEU A 139 0.69 -5.59 22.97
C LEU A 139 1.47 -6.86 22.62
N GLU A 140 0.91 -8.02 22.92
CA GLU A 140 1.48 -9.31 22.52
C GLU A 140 1.57 -9.43 21.00
N VAL A 141 0.51 -9.04 20.30
CA VAL A 141 0.47 -8.91 18.84
C VAL A 141 0.35 -7.42 18.49
N PRO A 142 1.28 -6.88 17.71
CA PRO A 142 1.23 -5.47 17.30
C PRO A 142 -0.07 -5.13 16.58
N ALA A 143 -0.59 -3.92 16.77
CA ALA A 143 -1.78 -3.47 16.07
C ALA A 143 -1.51 -3.28 14.57
N ARG A 144 -2.49 -3.62 13.72
CA ARG A 144 -2.50 -3.27 12.30
C ARG A 144 -2.83 -1.79 12.16
N LEU A 145 -1.82 -0.97 11.93
CA LEU A 145 -1.97 0.49 11.81
C LEU A 145 -1.95 0.96 10.36
N SER A 146 -1.45 0.15 9.46
CA SER A 146 -1.37 0.46 8.03
C SER A 146 -1.23 -0.79 7.18
N LEU A 147 -1.51 -0.61 5.90
CA LEU A 147 -1.41 -1.57 4.83
C LEU A 147 -0.59 -0.96 3.69
N LYS A 148 0.14 -1.77 2.95
CA LYS A 148 0.71 -1.35 1.67
C LYS A 148 0.17 -2.16 0.51
N ILE A 149 0.07 -1.51 -0.64
CA ILE A 149 -0.10 -2.14 -1.95
C ILE A 149 1.16 -1.91 -2.74
N GLY A 150 1.75 -2.97 -3.28
CA GLY A 150 2.79 -2.90 -4.29
C GLY A 150 2.20 -3.25 -5.65
N PHE A 151 2.10 -2.30 -6.59
CA PHE A 151 1.76 -2.58 -7.98
C PHE A 151 3.03 -3.04 -8.71
N MET A 152 3.03 -4.28 -9.16
CA MET A 152 4.16 -4.87 -9.90
C MET A 152 4.04 -4.46 -11.37
N LEU A 153 4.89 -3.55 -11.82
CA LEU A 153 4.87 -3.07 -13.20
C LEU A 153 5.77 -3.90 -14.13
N SER A 154 6.64 -4.73 -13.59
CA SER A 154 7.43 -5.72 -14.32
C SER A 154 7.08 -7.13 -13.88
N ASP A 155 7.40 -8.11 -14.72
CA ASP A 155 7.14 -9.50 -14.44
C ASP A 155 8.10 -10.05 -13.38
N THR A 156 7.55 -10.47 -12.24
CA THR A 156 8.25 -11.17 -11.15
C THR A 156 7.63 -12.54 -10.89
N SER A 157 7.04 -13.18 -11.91
CA SER A 157 6.36 -14.48 -11.80
C SER A 157 7.30 -15.64 -11.49
N GLU A 158 8.62 -15.44 -11.66
CA GLU A 158 9.64 -16.40 -11.29
C GLU A 158 10.61 -15.82 -10.26
N PRO A 159 11.16 -16.66 -9.36
CA PRO A 159 12.22 -16.22 -8.45
C PRO A 159 13.46 -15.69 -9.19
N GLY A 160 14.16 -14.74 -8.56
CA GLY A 160 15.38 -14.14 -9.12
C GLY A 160 15.14 -12.89 -9.96
N ARG A 161 13.89 -12.43 -10.10
CA ARG A 161 13.51 -11.22 -10.83
C ARG A 161 13.32 -9.99 -9.91
N GLY A 162 14.15 -9.89 -8.86
CA GLY A 162 14.01 -8.81 -7.89
C GLY A 162 12.75 -8.92 -7.02
N ASN A 163 12.29 -10.11 -6.77
CA ASN A 163 11.05 -10.41 -6.07
C ASN A 163 10.95 -9.71 -4.70
N PHE A 164 9.75 -9.36 -4.33
CA PHE A 164 9.38 -9.11 -2.95
C PHE A 164 9.41 -10.45 -2.20
N TRP A 165 10.09 -10.50 -1.06
CA TRP A 165 10.15 -11.66 -0.20
C TRP A 165 9.36 -11.40 1.08
N ALA A 166 8.70 -12.42 1.59
CA ALA A 166 7.95 -12.35 2.83
C ALA A 166 8.13 -13.62 3.66
N VAL A 167 7.89 -13.49 4.97
CA VAL A 167 7.71 -14.64 5.88
C VAL A 167 6.22 -14.73 6.19
N PRO A 168 5.48 -15.65 5.54
CA PRO A 168 4.04 -15.78 5.74
C PRO A 168 3.67 -15.95 7.21
N GLY A 169 2.63 -15.26 7.67
CA GLY A 169 2.16 -15.32 9.06
C GLY A 169 2.98 -14.51 10.07
N SER A 170 4.15 -13.99 9.68
CA SER A 170 5.04 -13.26 10.60
C SER A 170 4.47 -11.93 11.11
N HIS A 171 3.45 -11.38 10.49
CA HIS A 171 2.74 -10.18 10.95
C HIS A 171 2.05 -10.34 12.32
N ARG A 172 1.87 -11.59 12.77
CA ARG A 172 1.32 -11.95 14.09
C ARG A 172 2.38 -12.02 15.18
N HIS A 173 3.64 -11.83 14.81
CA HIS A 173 4.77 -11.91 15.74
C HIS A 173 5.46 -10.55 15.83
N SER A 174 5.73 -10.10 17.06
CA SER A 174 6.46 -8.86 17.29
C SER A 174 7.94 -8.96 16.93
N ARG A 175 8.49 -10.17 16.94
CA ARG A 175 9.90 -10.45 16.65
C ARG A 175 10.04 -11.70 15.79
N LEU A 176 11.08 -11.71 14.97
CA LEU A 176 11.52 -12.84 14.18
C LEU A 176 13.03 -13.01 14.38
N GLU A 177 13.49 -14.24 14.46
CA GLU A 177 14.92 -14.53 14.43
C GLU A 177 15.43 -14.26 13.02
N LEU A 178 16.28 -13.25 12.90
CA LEU A 178 16.91 -12.87 11.65
C LEU A 178 18.35 -13.39 11.60
N PRO A 179 18.86 -13.78 10.42
CA PRO A 179 20.26 -14.11 10.24
C PRO A 179 21.17 -12.98 10.74
N THR A 180 22.30 -13.34 11.35
CA THR A 180 23.21 -12.35 11.97
C THR A 180 23.85 -11.39 10.97
N ASP A 181 24.04 -11.82 9.74
CA ASP A 181 24.53 -10.99 8.64
C ASP A 181 23.47 -10.04 8.05
N ARG A 182 22.19 -10.24 8.43
CA ARG A 182 21.00 -9.52 7.91
C ARG A 182 20.79 -9.62 6.40
N LEU A 183 21.56 -10.42 5.70
CA LEU A 183 21.45 -10.64 4.25
C LEU A 183 20.80 -11.98 3.94
N GLY A 184 20.95 -12.96 4.84
CA GLY A 184 20.34 -14.27 4.70
C GLY A 184 18.81 -14.23 4.85
N GLN A 185 18.21 -15.35 4.54
CA GLN A 185 16.77 -15.54 4.62
C GLN A 185 16.42 -16.14 5.98
N PRO A 186 15.43 -15.60 6.71
CA PRO A 186 14.88 -16.26 7.88
C PRO A 186 14.10 -17.52 7.48
N GLU A 187 13.92 -18.42 8.45
CA GLU A 187 13.13 -19.64 8.23
C GLU A 187 11.73 -19.33 7.73
N GLY A 188 11.28 -20.04 6.72
CA GLY A 188 9.96 -19.88 6.12
C GLY A 188 9.82 -18.68 5.17
N ALA A 189 10.90 -17.95 4.87
CA ALA A 189 10.87 -16.90 3.87
C ALA A 189 10.61 -17.47 2.48
N VAL A 190 9.75 -16.78 1.71
CA VAL A 190 9.41 -17.16 0.34
C VAL A 190 9.44 -15.95 -0.60
N PRO A 191 9.86 -16.13 -1.86
CA PRO A 191 9.69 -15.10 -2.88
C PRO A 191 8.22 -15.00 -3.27
N ILE A 192 7.67 -13.80 -3.30
CA ILE A 192 6.33 -13.54 -3.82
C ILE A 192 6.43 -13.40 -5.32
N CYS A 193 5.90 -14.38 -6.03
CA CYS A 193 5.87 -14.39 -7.48
C CYS A 193 4.56 -13.75 -7.97
N ALA A 194 4.68 -12.76 -8.86
CA ALA A 194 3.55 -12.01 -9.38
C ALA A 194 3.83 -11.51 -10.81
N PRO A 195 2.89 -11.64 -11.75
CA PRO A 195 3.05 -11.11 -13.09
C PRO A 195 2.98 -9.57 -13.11
N ALA A 196 3.40 -8.96 -14.22
CA ALA A 196 3.17 -7.54 -14.45
C ALA A 196 1.67 -7.23 -14.42
N GLY A 197 1.30 -6.10 -13.80
CA GLY A 197 -0.10 -5.71 -13.54
C GLY A 197 -0.69 -6.29 -12.26
N ALA A 198 0.03 -7.15 -11.54
CA ALA A 198 -0.40 -7.63 -10.24
C ALA A 198 -0.28 -6.58 -9.13
N ALA A 199 -1.14 -6.69 -8.13
CA ALA A 199 -1.06 -5.95 -6.87
C ALA A 199 -0.78 -6.90 -5.70
N VAL A 200 0.23 -6.56 -4.90
CA VAL A 200 0.60 -7.28 -3.68
C VAL A 200 0.20 -6.42 -2.49
N TYR A 201 -0.83 -6.84 -1.77
CA TYR A 201 -1.23 -6.22 -0.50
C TYR A 201 -0.43 -6.86 0.61
N PHE A 202 0.11 -6.08 1.53
CA PHE A 202 0.79 -6.64 2.68
C PHE A 202 0.62 -5.79 3.93
N ASP A 203 0.50 -6.49 5.05
CA ASP A 203 0.43 -5.89 6.38
C ASP A 203 1.78 -5.26 6.73
N ARG A 204 1.79 -4.04 7.26
CA ARG A 204 3.03 -3.36 7.69
C ARG A 204 3.89 -4.19 8.66
N ARG A 205 3.25 -5.10 9.40
CA ARG A 205 3.88 -5.97 10.40
C ARG A 205 4.50 -7.23 9.79
N LEU A 206 4.25 -7.52 8.51
CA LEU A 206 4.83 -8.65 7.80
C LEU A 206 6.35 -8.43 7.69
N PHE A 207 7.13 -9.43 8.10
CA PHE A 207 8.56 -9.42 7.82
C PHE A 207 8.77 -9.68 6.34
N HIS A 208 9.40 -8.71 5.69
CA HIS A 208 9.61 -8.72 4.25
C HIS A 208 10.95 -8.12 3.86
N ALA A 209 11.38 -8.43 2.65
CA ALA A 209 12.60 -7.88 2.06
C ALA A 209 12.45 -7.73 0.54
N ALA A 210 13.28 -6.89 -0.06
CA ALA A 210 13.55 -6.95 -1.48
C ALA A 210 14.70 -7.96 -1.76
N SER A 211 14.88 -8.35 -3.03
CA SER A 211 15.96 -9.23 -3.45
C SER A 211 16.70 -8.69 -4.67
N PRO A 212 17.90 -9.21 -4.95
CA PRO A 212 18.60 -8.94 -6.19
C PRO A 212 17.79 -9.33 -7.44
N ASN A 213 18.01 -8.59 -8.52
CA ASN A 213 17.40 -8.87 -9.81
C ASN A 213 18.47 -9.50 -10.74
N TYR A 214 18.35 -10.78 -10.98
CA TYR A 214 19.23 -11.55 -11.89
C TYR A 214 18.61 -11.72 -13.28
N TRP A 215 17.45 -11.07 -13.53
CA TRP A 215 16.80 -11.12 -14.82
C TRP A 215 17.32 -10.01 -15.74
N VAL A 216 16.90 -10.05 -17.00
CA VAL A 216 17.41 -9.13 -18.06
C VAL A 216 16.72 -7.77 -18.03
N GLU A 217 15.55 -7.66 -17.39
CA GLU A 217 14.77 -6.43 -17.34
C GLU A 217 14.77 -5.81 -15.95
N PRO A 218 14.72 -4.48 -15.83
CA PRO A 218 14.56 -3.82 -14.54
C PRO A 218 13.26 -4.22 -13.85
N ARG A 219 13.33 -4.49 -12.55
CA ARG A 219 12.14 -4.69 -11.74
C ARG A 219 11.62 -3.34 -11.27
N THR A 220 10.39 -3.00 -11.66
CA THR A 220 9.73 -1.74 -11.33
C THR A 220 8.44 -1.98 -10.55
N PHE A 221 8.24 -1.23 -9.47
CA PHE A 221 7.02 -1.28 -8.70
C PHE A 221 6.67 0.08 -8.08
N LEU A 222 5.38 0.26 -7.80
CA LEU A 222 4.85 1.41 -7.08
C LEU A 222 4.24 0.93 -5.77
N ALA A 223 4.67 1.48 -4.66
CA ALA A 223 4.11 1.14 -3.35
C ALA A 223 3.29 2.32 -2.78
N TYR A 224 2.06 2.01 -2.38
CA TYR A 224 1.12 2.92 -1.73
C TYR A 224 0.85 2.43 -0.33
N GLY A 225 1.10 3.27 0.66
CA GLY A 225 0.85 2.99 2.06
C GLY A 225 -0.43 3.68 2.54
N TYR A 226 -1.41 2.90 3.00
CA TYR A 226 -2.63 3.40 3.62
C TYR A 226 -2.56 3.17 5.13
N GLY A 227 -2.94 4.18 5.89
CA GLY A 227 -2.97 4.13 7.35
C GLY A 227 -4.14 4.92 7.89
N TYR A 228 -4.39 4.81 9.19
CA TYR A 228 -5.45 5.58 9.84
C TYR A 228 -5.15 7.07 9.83
N ARG A 229 -6.15 7.91 9.60
CA ARG A 229 -6.02 9.38 9.49
C ARG A 229 -5.43 10.08 10.71
N TRP A 230 -5.47 9.44 11.87
CA TRP A 230 -4.87 9.95 13.11
C TRP A 230 -3.36 9.63 13.25
N LEU A 231 -2.80 8.83 12.35
CA LEU A 231 -1.35 8.59 12.28
C LEU A 231 -0.67 9.72 11.51
N ARG A 232 0.59 10.01 11.91
CA ARG A 232 1.41 10.95 11.15
C ARG A 232 1.86 10.34 9.83
N THR A 233 1.96 11.16 8.77
CA THR A 233 2.59 10.79 7.49
C THR A 233 4.05 10.36 7.70
N LYS A 234 4.50 9.41 6.89
CA LYS A 234 5.90 9.01 6.81
C LYS A 234 6.68 9.92 5.85
N ASP A 235 6.01 10.33 4.76
CA ASP A 235 6.54 11.24 3.75
C ASP A 235 6.10 12.69 4.03
N GLU A 236 6.67 13.64 3.32
CA GLU A 236 6.26 15.05 3.39
C GLU A 236 4.87 15.27 2.79
N MET A 237 4.43 14.38 1.90
CA MET A 237 3.11 14.42 1.23
C MET A 237 2.85 15.77 0.56
N THR A 238 3.80 16.22 -0.26
CA THR A 238 3.76 17.49 -0.98
C THR A 238 2.85 17.39 -2.20
N ILE A 239 1.54 17.36 -1.98
CA ILE A 239 0.56 17.33 -3.07
C ILE A 239 0.25 18.75 -3.55
N PRO A 240 0.40 19.05 -4.85
CA PRO A 240 0.07 20.36 -5.40
C PRO A 240 -1.39 20.76 -5.14
N PRO A 241 -1.68 22.01 -4.80
CA PRO A 241 -3.05 22.49 -4.51
C PRO A 241 -4.03 22.20 -5.64
N ASP A 242 -3.62 22.32 -6.89
CA ASP A 242 -4.47 22.04 -8.05
C ASP A 242 -4.87 20.55 -8.15
N VAL A 243 -4.03 19.62 -7.69
CA VAL A 243 -4.37 18.20 -7.59
C VAL A 243 -5.47 18.00 -6.56
N ILE A 244 -5.36 18.66 -5.41
CA ILE A 244 -6.37 18.61 -4.35
C ILE A 244 -7.70 19.21 -4.84
N GLU A 245 -7.66 20.38 -5.48
CA GLU A 245 -8.85 21.09 -5.97
C GLU A 245 -9.65 20.27 -6.98
N ARG A 246 -8.98 19.56 -7.91
CA ARG A 246 -9.65 18.74 -8.92
C ARG A 246 -10.03 17.34 -8.44
N SER A 247 -9.59 16.93 -7.25
CA SER A 247 -9.91 15.63 -6.66
C SER A 247 -11.32 15.61 -6.07
N ASP A 248 -12.00 14.47 -6.19
CA ASP A 248 -13.27 14.24 -5.51
C ASP A 248 -13.09 14.11 -3.98
N PRO A 249 -14.17 14.11 -3.19
CA PRO A 249 -14.08 14.10 -1.74
C PRO A 249 -13.33 12.87 -1.16
N ILE A 250 -13.49 11.67 -1.74
CA ILE A 250 -12.80 10.45 -1.28
C ILE A 250 -11.30 10.58 -1.56
N ARG A 251 -10.94 10.99 -2.77
CA ARG A 251 -9.53 11.19 -3.14
C ARG A 251 -8.88 12.28 -2.29
N ARG A 252 -9.60 13.37 -1.96
CA ARG A 252 -9.13 14.39 -1.01
C ARG A 252 -8.85 13.80 0.37
N GLN A 253 -9.76 12.93 0.87
CA GLN A 253 -9.52 12.21 2.12
C GLN A 253 -8.23 11.39 2.04
N LEU A 254 -8.02 10.65 0.94
CA LEU A 254 -6.82 9.82 0.73
C LEU A 254 -5.54 10.67 0.60
N LEU A 255 -5.64 11.85 0.07
CA LEU A 255 -4.53 12.83 0.00
C LEU A 255 -4.27 13.57 1.32
N GLY A 256 -4.95 13.19 2.41
CA GLY A 256 -4.72 13.73 3.74
C GLY A 256 -5.36 15.10 3.98
N THR A 257 -6.22 15.56 3.10
CA THR A 257 -6.97 16.80 3.33
C THR A 257 -8.23 16.52 4.12
N THR A 258 -8.61 17.46 5.00
CA THR A 258 -9.88 17.42 5.74
C THR A 258 -10.86 18.38 5.08
N THR A 259 -12.15 18.04 5.11
CA THR A 259 -13.23 18.96 4.75
C THR A 259 -13.69 19.79 5.94
N SER A 260 -13.22 19.49 7.14
CA SER A 260 -13.56 20.18 8.38
C SER A 260 -12.93 21.58 8.40
N GLU A 261 -13.76 22.60 8.60
CA GLU A 261 -13.32 23.99 8.78
C GLU A 261 -12.44 24.16 10.04
N ASN A 262 -12.47 23.18 10.95
CA ASN A 262 -11.73 23.21 12.21
C ASN A 262 -10.32 22.62 12.14
N ASN A 263 -9.85 22.13 10.99
CA ASN A 263 -8.55 21.49 10.80
C ASN A 263 -8.22 20.37 11.82
N ARG A 264 -9.23 19.64 12.28
CA ARG A 264 -9.05 18.54 13.24
C ARG A 264 -8.61 17.29 12.49
N PHE A 265 -7.69 16.54 13.08
CA PHE A 265 -7.20 15.26 12.52
C PHE A 265 -8.21 14.11 12.66
N GLY A 266 -9.28 14.27 13.39
CA GLY A 266 -10.37 13.31 13.51
C GLY A 266 -11.59 13.80 12.76
N PRO A 267 -12.38 12.92 12.16
CA PRO A 267 -13.64 13.31 11.53
C PRO A 267 -14.60 13.85 12.59
N THR A 268 -15.19 15.01 12.29
CA THR A 268 -16.16 15.69 13.17
C THR A 268 -17.59 15.53 12.68
N GLY A 269 -17.79 14.90 11.53
CA GLY A 269 -19.08 14.63 10.93
C GLY A 269 -18.94 13.83 9.64
N VAL A 270 -20.05 13.48 9.02
CA VAL A 270 -20.13 12.73 7.78
C VAL A 270 -19.34 13.43 6.66
N ALA A 271 -19.40 14.75 6.57
CA ALA A 271 -18.66 15.53 5.59
C ALA A 271 -17.13 15.36 5.67
N ASP A 272 -16.61 15.00 6.86
CA ASP A 272 -15.19 14.73 7.07
C ASP A 272 -14.82 13.26 6.79
N ALA A 273 -15.78 12.43 6.44
CA ALA A 273 -15.62 11.01 6.23
C ALA A 273 -16.32 10.55 4.92
N PRO A 274 -15.97 11.13 3.77
CA PRO A 274 -16.65 10.87 2.50
C PRO A 274 -16.62 9.40 2.09
N LEU A 275 -15.57 8.66 2.40
CA LEU A 275 -15.52 7.21 2.15
C LEU A 275 -16.54 6.46 3.01
N CYS A 276 -16.72 6.84 4.28
CA CYS A 276 -17.73 6.24 5.15
C CYS A 276 -19.14 6.47 4.59
N GLU A 277 -19.45 7.71 4.22
CA GLU A 277 -20.74 8.07 3.62
C GLU A 277 -21.00 7.30 2.33
N TRP A 278 -19.99 7.19 1.48
CA TRP A 278 -20.10 6.46 0.23
C TRP A 278 -20.38 4.96 0.49
N LEU A 279 -19.63 4.33 1.37
CA LEU A 279 -19.82 2.92 1.74
C LEU A 279 -21.22 2.65 2.30
N ASP A 280 -21.72 3.53 3.17
CA ASP A 280 -23.07 3.40 3.74
C ASP A 280 -24.15 3.46 2.67
N ASN A 281 -23.99 4.36 1.71
CA ASN A 281 -24.96 4.53 0.63
C ASN A 281 -24.96 3.36 -0.35
N HIS A 282 -23.87 2.57 -0.44
CA HIS A 282 -23.69 1.50 -1.41
C HIS A 282 -23.66 0.09 -0.80
N GLN A 283 -23.93 -0.07 0.50
CA GLN A 283 -23.91 -1.39 1.15
C GLN A 283 -24.87 -2.39 0.50
N ALA A 284 -26.05 -1.92 0.07
CA ALA A 284 -27.06 -2.77 -0.58
C ALA A 284 -26.65 -3.23 -1.99
N GLU A 285 -25.69 -2.56 -2.61
CA GLU A 285 -25.17 -2.86 -3.95
C GLU A 285 -23.96 -3.81 -3.90
N ALA A 286 -23.38 -4.04 -2.72
CA ALA A 286 -22.24 -4.92 -2.58
C ALA A 286 -22.64 -6.38 -2.93
N PRO A 287 -21.80 -7.10 -3.68
CA PRO A 287 -22.04 -8.50 -3.98
C PRO A 287 -22.16 -9.36 -2.72
N ILE A 288 -22.98 -10.41 -2.76
CA ILE A 288 -23.11 -11.35 -1.64
C ILE A 288 -21.73 -11.97 -1.34
N GLY A 289 -21.33 -11.92 -0.07
CA GLY A 289 -20.03 -12.44 0.39
C GLY A 289 -18.88 -11.46 0.32
N CYS A 290 -19.09 -10.25 -0.21
CA CYS A 290 -18.13 -9.16 -0.10
C CYS A 290 -18.32 -8.41 1.21
N ASP A 291 -17.21 -8.15 1.91
CA ASP A 291 -17.20 -7.23 3.04
C ASP A 291 -16.86 -5.82 2.50
N VAL A 292 -17.79 -4.89 2.67
CA VAL A 292 -17.56 -3.48 2.31
C VAL A 292 -16.76 -2.73 3.39
N GLY A 293 -16.29 -3.46 4.38
CA GLY A 293 -15.48 -2.95 5.49
C GLY A 293 -16.29 -2.71 6.76
N PRO A 294 -15.61 -2.50 7.88
CA PRO A 294 -16.27 -2.21 9.16
C PRO A 294 -16.99 -0.88 9.03
N SER A 295 -18.29 -0.97 8.77
CA SER A 295 -19.14 0.20 8.85
C SER A 295 -19.22 0.66 10.30
N LYS A 296 -19.02 1.91 10.57
CA LYS A 296 -19.51 2.68 11.72
C LYS A 296 -19.45 2.07 13.12
N VAL A 297 -18.69 1.03 13.42
CA VAL A 297 -18.56 0.58 14.82
C VAL A 297 -18.04 1.75 15.66
N GLY A 298 -18.91 2.29 16.51
CA GLY A 298 -18.64 3.47 17.34
C GLY A 298 -18.85 4.83 16.66
N TRP A 299 -19.36 4.87 15.41
CA TRP A 299 -19.77 6.11 14.77
C TRP A 299 -21.21 6.47 15.21
N PRO A 300 -21.51 7.74 15.59
CA PRO A 300 -22.88 8.14 15.94
C PRO A 300 -23.84 7.92 14.76
N GLU A 301 -25.02 7.37 15.03
CA GLU A 301 -26.04 7.10 13.99
C GLU A 301 -26.59 8.37 13.34
N SER A 302 -26.33 9.56 13.90
CA SER A 302 -26.66 10.83 13.28
C SER A 302 -25.58 11.88 13.55
N SER A 303 -25.29 12.69 12.54
CA SER A 303 -24.41 13.85 12.67
C SER A 303 -24.92 14.90 13.65
N LYS A 304 -26.16 14.78 14.12
CA LYS A 304 -26.75 15.66 15.15
C LYS A 304 -26.29 15.34 16.57
N GLU A 305 -25.78 14.13 16.81
CA GLU A 305 -25.27 13.71 18.12
C GLU A 305 -23.78 14.05 18.32
N MET A 306 -23.11 14.50 17.27
CA MET A 306 -21.73 14.96 17.33
C MET A 306 -21.58 16.45 17.61
N VAL A 307 -22.63 17.11 18.10
CA VAL A 307 -22.51 18.47 18.60
C VAL A 307 -21.70 18.42 19.90
N ASP A 308 -20.53 19.04 19.82
CA ASP A 308 -19.57 19.29 20.86
C ASP A 308 -20.25 19.45 22.24
N PRO A 309 -19.92 18.62 23.25
CA PRO A 309 -20.41 18.85 24.60
C PRO A 309 -19.65 19.96 25.32
N ASN A 310 -19.09 20.96 24.61
CA ASN A 310 -18.71 22.28 25.19
C ASN A 310 -18.28 23.24 24.08
#